data_b8020ec6001244e025b46e726f550764
#
_entry.id   b8020ec6001244e025b46e726f550764
#
_cell.length_a   1.000
_cell.length_b   1.000
_cell.length_c   1.000
_cell.angle_alpha   90.00
_cell.angle_beta   90.00
_cell.angle_gamma   90.00
#
_symmetry.space_group_name_H-M   'P 1'
#
loop_
_entity.id
_entity.type
_entity.pdbx_description
1 polymer ?
#
loop_
_entity_poly.entity_id
_entity_poly.type
_entity_poly.pdbx_seq_one_letter_code
_entity_poly.pdbx_strand_id
1 'polypeptide(L)'
;MPLTFHIYPPYTSTRPYSIISLFTNKRPPLNYTPQQSRFLLKTSLVTSAGAAYCWYRSYTGIAIIDGIAVLTSINYWRDPRYDWRRTMDIWWIYGCLTYHLLRAYKSQYYIGYYAITCFACSLYPFSHYYYNRGKYWNSVYLHSGLHVLANIANIVLYSGYIPPIWENPVVGFLVGV
;
A
#
# COMPACT_ATOMS: atom_id res chain seq x y z
N MET A 1 -15.63 30.89 23.34
CA MET A 1 -16.20 29.54 23.13
C MET A 1 -15.13 28.53 23.54
N PRO A 2 -15.33 27.71 24.58
CA PRO A 2 -14.35 26.71 24.97
C PRO A 2 -14.39 25.53 23.99
N LEU A 3 -13.21 25.19 23.43
CA LEU A 3 -13.01 24.00 22.62
C LEU A 3 -13.02 22.76 23.53
N THR A 4 -14.14 22.06 23.57
CA THR A 4 -14.25 20.77 24.26
C THR A 4 -13.56 19.71 23.42
N PHE A 5 -12.34 19.33 23.82
CA PHE A 5 -11.67 18.17 23.27
C PHE A 5 -12.34 16.90 23.82
N HIS A 6 -13.14 16.22 23.00
CA HIS A 6 -13.58 14.87 23.30
C HIS A 6 -12.40 13.92 23.17
N ILE A 7 -11.78 13.59 24.29
CA ILE A 7 -10.78 12.52 24.37
C ILE A 7 -11.56 11.20 24.34
N TYR A 8 -11.62 10.56 23.17
CA TYR A 8 -12.08 9.19 23.09
C TYR A 8 -11.02 8.29 23.77
N PRO A 9 -11.42 7.43 24.73
CA PRO A 9 -10.48 6.51 25.36
C PRO A 9 -9.84 5.60 24.30
N PRO A 10 -8.55 5.24 24.45
CA PRO A 10 -7.90 4.27 23.56
C PRO A 10 -8.67 2.95 23.65
N TYR A 11 -9.11 2.44 22.49
CA TYR A 11 -9.84 1.18 22.41
C TYR A 11 -8.87 0.02 22.72
N THR A 12 -8.78 -0.38 23.98
CA THR A 12 -8.04 -1.55 24.44
C THR A 12 -8.95 -2.77 24.39
N SER A 13 -9.31 -3.23 23.20
CA SER A 13 -9.96 -4.54 23.05
C SER A 13 -8.90 -5.63 22.95
N THR A 14 -8.58 -6.24 24.07
CA THR A 14 -7.76 -7.45 24.18
C THR A 14 -8.54 -8.75 23.87
N ARG A 15 -9.76 -8.65 23.31
CA ARG A 15 -10.53 -9.85 22.97
C ARG A 15 -10.00 -10.46 21.66
N PRO A 16 -9.62 -11.76 21.67
CA PRO A 16 -9.27 -12.44 20.45
C PRO A 16 -10.52 -12.45 19.52
N TYR A 17 -10.36 -11.96 18.30
CA TYR A 17 -11.44 -11.97 17.31
C TYR A 17 -11.80 -13.41 16.97
N SER A 18 -13.07 -13.82 17.23
CA SER A 18 -13.57 -15.11 16.80
C SER A 18 -13.61 -15.16 15.27
N ILE A 19 -13.33 -16.31 14.69
CA ILE A 19 -13.42 -16.54 13.22
C ILE A 19 -14.80 -16.13 12.68
N ILE A 20 -15.86 -16.26 13.47
CA ILE A 20 -17.23 -15.87 13.14
C ILE A 20 -17.36 -14.35 12.95
N SER A 21 -16.57 -13.54 13.69
CA SER A 21 -16.56 -12.07 13.51
C SER A 21 -15.92 -11.66 12.17
N LEU A 22 -15.22 -12.55 11.50
CA LEU A 22 -14.65 -12.31 10.17
C LEU A 22 -15.72 -12.16 9.08
N PHE A 23 -16.88 -12.72 9.28
CA PHE A 23 -17.98 -12.75 8.30
C PHE A 23 -19.20 -11.91 8.69
N THR A 24 -19.23 -11.35 9.90
CA THR A 24 -20.35 -10.49 10.33
C THR A 24 -20.05 -9.02 10.08
N ASN A 25 -21.02 -8.29 9.54
CA ASN A 25 -20.94 -6.87 9.11
C ASN A 25 -20.75 -5.85 10.26
N LYS A 26 -20.41 -6.30 11.49
CA LYS A 26 -20.31 -5.46 12.70
C LYS A 26 -18.88 -5.25 13.18
N ARG A 27 -17.89 -5.14 12.26
CA ARG A 27 -16.51 -4.88 12.67
C ARG A 27 -16.31 -3.40 12.96
N PRO A 28 -15.53 -3.07 14.00
CA PRO A 28 -15.28 -1.69 14.35
C PRO A 28 -14.59 -0.96 13.17
N PRO A 29 -15.01 0.27 12.88
CA PRO A 29 -14.28 1.12 11.94
C PRO A 29 -12.86 1.37 12.48
N LEU A 30 -11.93 1.67 11.60
CA LEU A 30 -10.66 2.28 12.05
C LEU A 30 -10.95 3.64 12.68
N ASN A 31 -10.08 4.02 13.65
CA ASN A 31 -10.22 5.29 14.37
C ASN A 31 -9.83 6.52 13.51
N TYR A 32 -10.01 6.44 12.19
CA TYR A 32 -9.82 7.57 11.29
C TYR A 32 -11.11 8.37 11.13
N THR A 33 -10.97 9.69 11.12
CA THR A 33 -12.09 10.56 10.73
C THR A 33 -12.38 10.43 9.23
N PRO A 34 -13.59 10.81 8.78
CA PRO A 34 -13.91 10.80 7.35
C PRO A 34 -12.95 11.65 6.50
N GLN A 35 -12.40 12.73 7.05
CA GLN A 35 -11.41 13.56 6.37
C GLN A 35 -10.07 12.82 6.18
N GLN A 36 -9.61 12.12 7.21
CA GLN A 36 -8.40 11.30 7.18
C GLN A 36 -8.51 10.16 6.18
N SER A 37 -9.64 9.46 6.18
CA SER A 37 -9.91 8.38 5.22
C SER A 37 -9.95 8.89 3.77
N ARG A 38 -10.60 10.04 3.54
CA ARG A 38 -10.62 10.68 2.21
C ARG A 38 -9.22 11.12 1.76
N PHE A 39 -8.37 11.56 2.68
CA PHE A 39 -7.00 11.93 2.34
C PHE A 39 -6.20 10.70 1.92
N LEU A 40 -6.29 9.59 2.66
CA LEU A 40 -5.66 8.32 2.30
C LEU A 40 -6.20 7.76 0.97
N LEU A 41 -7.51 7.86 0.73
CA LEU A 41 -8.11 7.48 -0.55
C LEU A 41 -7.53 8.31 -1.71
N LYS A 42 -7.43 9.63 -1.56
CA LYS A 42 -6.86 10.50 -2.61
C LYS A 42 -5.40 10.17 -2.89
N THR A 43 -4.61 9.89 -1.85
CA THR A 43 -3.19 9.55 -2.04
C THR A 43 -3.00 8.15 -2.60
N SER A 44 -3.88 7.19 -2.30
CA SER A 44 -3.86 5.88 -2.96
C SER A 44 -4.21 5.98 -4.46
N LEU A 45 -5.04 6.95 -4.87
CA LEU A 45 -5.31 7.21 -6.28
C LEU A 45 -4.09 7.72 -7.06
N VAL A 46 -3.09 8.33 -6.38
CA VAL A 46 -1.84 8.75 -7.05
C VAL A 46 -1.13 7.54 -7.68
N THR A 47 -1.28 6.34 -7.13
CA THR A 47 -0.69 5.12 -7.70
C THR A 47 -1.25 4.76 -9.08
N SER A 48 -2.43 5.27 -9.45
CA SER A 48 -2.97 5.09 -10.81
C SER A 48 -2.11 5.75 -11.88
N ALA A 49 -1.37 6.81 -11.53
CA ALA A 49 -0.44 7.45 -12.47
C ALA A 49 0.71 6.50 -12.85
N GLY A 50 1.23 5.74 -11.89
CA GLY A 50 2.22 4.69 -12.15
C GLY A 50 1.68 3.59 -13.05
N ALA A 51 0.48 3.10 -12.77
CA ALA A 51 -0.18 2.09 -13.61
C ALA A 51 -0.40 2.58 -15.06
N ALA A 52 -0.87 3.82 -15.23
CA ALA A 52 -1.06 4.43 -16.54
C ALA A 52 0.27 4.62 -17.29
N TYR A 53 1.31 5.08 -16.59
CA TYR A 53 2.63 5.23 -17.17
C TYR A 53 3.23 3.89 -17.57
N CYS A 54 3.09 2.87 -16.73
CA CYS A 54 3.52 1.50 -17.01
C CYS A 54 2.83 0.93 -18.26
N TRP A 55 1.52 1.17 -18.41
CA TRP A 55 0.76 0.82 -19.61
C TRP A 55 1.30 1.53 -20.84
N TYR A 56 1.53 2.84 -20.75
CA TYR A 56 2.14 3.63 -21.84
C TYR A 56 3.52 3.09 -22.25
N ARG A 57 4.31 2.59 -21.30
CA ARG A 57 5.62 1.97 -21.56
C ARG A 57 5.52 0.52 -22.05
N SER A 58 4.33 0.02 -22.35
CA SER A 58 4.05 -1.35 -22.83
C SER A 58 4.42 -2.47 -21.85
N TYR A 59 4.55 -2.16 -20.56
CA TYR A 59 4.71 -3.15 -19.48
C TYR A 59 3.35 -3.64 -18.98
N THR A 60 2.52 -4.17 -19.91
CA THR A 60 1.10 -4.50 -19.69
C THR A 60 0.85 -5.37 -18.45
N GLY A 61 1.67 -6.40 -18.23
CA GLY A 61 1.50 -7.30 -17.08
C GLY A 61 1.67 -6.57 -15.74
N ILE A 62 2.66 -5.67 -15.65
CA ILE A 62 2.90 -4.85 -14.44
C ILE A 62 1.74 -3.85 -14.27
N ALA A 63 1.30 -3.20 -15.36
CA ALA A 63 0.20 -2.23 -15.33
C ALA A 63 -1.11 -2.83 -14.82
N ILE A 64 -1.42 -4.09 -15.19
CA ILE A 64 -2.59 -4.82 -14.69
C ILE A 64 -2.48 -5.05 -13.17
N ILE A 65 -1.31 -5.49 -12.69
CA ILE A 65 -1.06 -5.75 -11.27
C ILE A 65 -1.23 -4.46 -10.46
N ASP A 66 -0.65 -3.34 -10.93
CA ASP A 66 -0.81 -2.02 -10.32
C ASP A 66 -2.25 -1.53 -10.35
N GLY A 67 -2.95 -1.74 -11.45
CA GLY A 67 -4.37 -1.41 -11.60
C GLY A 67 -5.24 -2.12 -10.55
N ILE A 68 -4.99 -3.40 -10.32
CA ILE A 68 -5.69 -4.16 -9.28
C ILE A 68 -5.33 -3.61 -7.87
N ALA A 69 -4.07 -3.24 -7.63
CA ALA A 69 -3.67 -2.60 -6.36
C ALA A 69 -4.44 -1.29 -6.11
N VAL A 70 -4.62 -0.47 -7.14
CA VAL A 70 -5.47 0.74 -7.05
C VAL A 70 -6.91 0.38 -6.67
N LEU A 71 -7.49 -0.64 -7.32
CA LEU A 71 -8.88 -1.06 -7.05
C LEU A 71 -9.05 -1.61 -5.63
N THR A 72 -8.11 -2.42 -5.13
CA THR A 72 -8.17 -2.94 -3.76
C THR A 72 -8.04 -1.83 -2.74
N SER A 73 -7.13 -0.87 -2.95
CA SER A 73 -6.95 0.28 -2.08
C SER A 73 -8.17 1.21 -2.08
N ILE A 74 -8.79 1.49 -3.22
CA ILE A 74 -10.05 2.24 -3.29
C ILE A 74 -11.15 1.52 -2.51
N ASN A 75 -11.29 0.19 -2.73
CA ASN A 75 -12.31 -0.60 -2.04
C ASN A 75 -12.13 -0.59 -0.52
N TYR A 76 -10.90 -0.54 -0.03
CA TYR A 76 -10.60 -0.44 1.39
C TYR A 76 -10.78 0.98 1.93
N TRP A 77 -10.11 1.99 1.34
CA TRP A 77 -10.07 3.35 1.89
C TRP A 77 -11.37 4.14 1.76
N ARG A 78 -12.31 3.74 0.90
CA ARG A 78 -13.64 4.38 0.82
C ARG A 78 -14.46 4.22 2.12
N ASP A 79 -14.23 3.12 2.88
CA ASP A 79 -14.88 2.84 4.17
C ASP A 79 -13.95 1.91 4.97
N PRO A 80 -12.89 2.47 5.61
CA PRO A 80 -11.83 1.66 6.22
C PRO A 80 -12.30 0.99 7.50
N ARG A 81 -12.36 -0.33 7.47
CA ARG A 81 -12.75 -1.22 8.57
C ARG A 81 -11.79 -2.37 8.70
N TYR A 82 -11.78 -3.01 9.89
CA TYR A 82 -11.06 -4.27 10.12
C TYR A 82 -11.85 -5.44 9.51
N ASP A 83 -11.96 -5.51 8.17
CA ASP A 83 -12.68 -6.53 7.43
C ASP A 83 -11.83 -7.18 6.32
N TRP A 84 -12.44 -8.07 5.54
CA TRP A 84 -11.77 -8.78 4.44
C TRP A 84 -11.18 -7.84 3.38
N ARG A 85 -11.76 -6.63 3.17
CA ARG A 85 -11.26 -5.64 2.20
C ARG A 85 -9.86 -5.16 2.58
N ARG A 86 -9.65 -4.91 3.90
CA ARG A 86 -8.33 -4.57 4.43
C ARG A 86 -7.33 -5.71 4.22
N THR A 87 -7.75 -6.93 4.53
CA THR A 87 -6.89 -8.11 4.39
C THR A 87 -6.50 -8.32 2.92
N MET A 88 -7.47 -8.20 2.01
CA MET A 88 -7.23 -8.34 0.58
C MET A 88 -6.29 -7.26 0.05
N ASP A 89 -6.49 -5.98 0.44
CA ASP A 89 -5.61 -4.88 0.04
C ASP A 89 -4.17 -5.11 0.52
N ILE A 90 -3.98 -5.47 1.79
CA ILE A 90 -2.65 -5.75 2.35
C ILE A 90 -1.95 -6.89 1.61
N TRP A 91 -2.62 -8.04 1.41
CA TRP A 91 -2.02 -9.17 0.72
C TRP A 91 -1.70 -8.86 -0.73
N TRP A 92 -2.59 -8.12 -1.40
CA TRP A 92 -2.33 -7.70 -2.77
C TRP A 92 -1.10 -6.78 -2.85
N ILE A 93 -0.99 -5.80 -1.95
CA ILE A 93 0.17 -4.90 -1.91
C ILE A 93 1.47 -5.67 -1.63
N TYR A 94 1.47 -6.66 -0.73
CA TYR A 94 2.65 -7.51 -0.54
C TYR A 94 3.01 -8.31 -1.79
N GLY A 95 2.02 -8.86 -2.49
CA GLY A 95 2.23 -9.54 -3.77
C GLY A 95 2.81 -8.60 -4.82
N CYS A 96 2.23 -7.41 -4.98
CA CYS A 96 2.73 -6.37 -5.88
C CYS A 96 4.17 -5.99 -5.55
N LEU A 97 4.47 -5.69 -4.29
CA LEU A 97 5.82 -5.33 -3.87
C LEU A 97 6.82 -6.44 -4.19
N THR A 98 6.49 -7.69 -3.85
CA THR A 98 7.35 -8.84 -4.17
C THR A 98 7.60 -8.96 -5.67
N TYR A 99 6.53 -8.85 -6.48
CA TYR A 99 6.65 -8.92 -7.93
C TYR A 99 7.52 -7.80 -8.49
N HIS A 100 7.34 -6.55 -8.01
CA HIS A 100 8.14 -5.42 -8.43
C HIS A 100 9.62 -5.55 -8.02
N LEU A 101 9.91 -6.05 -6.81
CA LEU A 101 11.28 -6.32 -6.38
C LEU A 101 11.96 -7.35 -7.29
N LEU A 102 11.25 -8.41 -7.69
CA LEU A 102 11.77 -9.39 -8.63
C LEU A 102 11.97 -8.80 -10.03
N ARG A 103 11.03 -7.97 -10.50
CA ARG A 103 11.11 -7.31 -11.82
C ARG A 103 12.19 -6.22 -11.88
N ALA A 104 12.48 -5.58 -10.76
CA ALA A 104 13.51 -4.55 -10.69
C ALA A 104 14.94 -5.13 -10.78
N TYR A 105 15.13 -6.42 -10.54
CA TYR A 105 16.45 -7.05 -10.64
C TYR A 105 17.02 -6.89 -12.03
N LYS A 106 18.25 -6.33 -12.10
CA LYS A 106 18.94 -5.98 -13.37
C LYS A 106 18.20 -4.99 -14.27
N SER A 107 17.14 -4.31 -13.80
CA SER A 107 16.54 -3.21 -14.57
C SER A 107 17.51 -2.03 -14.63
N GLN A 108 17.34 -1.16 -15.61
CA GLN A 108 18.23 -0.02 -15.84
C GLN A 108 18.38 0.90 -14.62
N TYR A 109 17.30 1.10 -13.84
CA TYR A 109 17.27 2.00 -12.68
C TYR A 109 17.05 1.27 -11.36
N TYR A 110 17.50 0.02 -11.24
CA TYR A 110 17.25 -0.82 -10.07
C TYR A 110 17.73 -0.21 -8.74
N ILE A 111 18.89 0.47 -8.73
CA ILE A 111 19.43 1.09 -7.52
C ILE A 111 18.50 2.19 -7.02
N GLY A 112 18.06 3.09 -7.91
CA GLY A 112 17.12 4.16 -7.56
C GLY A 112 15.79 3.61 -7.08
N TYR A 113 15.26 2.60 -7.77
CA TYR A 113 14.04 1.92 -7.36
C TYR A 113 14.14 1.32 -5.96
N TYR A 114 15.18 0.52 -5.69
CA TYR A 114 15.34 -0.11 -4.38
C TYR A 114 15.55 0.93 -3.27
N ALA A 115 16.35 1.96 -3.50
CA ALA A 115 16.59 3.00 -2.50
C ALA A 115 15.29 3.72 -2.11
N ILE A 116 14.51 4.16 -3.10
CA ILE A 116 13.23 4.84 -2.84
C ILE A 116 12.22 3.88 -2.20
N THR A 117 12.13 2.63 -2.66
CA THR A 117 11.23 1.62 -2.11
C THR A 117 11.57 1.30 -0.65
N CYS A 118 12.84 1.09 -0.32
CA CYS A 118 13.25 0.87 1.07
C CYS A 118 12.88 2.05 1.97
N PHE A 119 13.10 3.28 1.50
CA PHE A 119 12.70 4.47 2.25
C PHE A 119 11.17 4.56 2.39
N ALA A 120 10.41 4.33 1.32
CA ALA A 120 8.95 4.29 1.37
C ALA A 120 8.45 3.25 2.39
N CYS A 121 8.96 2.02 2.33
CA CYS A 121 8.58 0.94 3.24
C CYS A 121 8.90 1.27 4.70
N SER A 122 9.98 2.03 4.97
CA SER A 122 10.32 2.45 6.33
C SER A 122 9.27 3.38 6.97
N LEU A 123 8.48 4.10 6.16
CA LEU A 123 7.41 4.96 6.68
C LEU A 123 6.24 4.17 7.28
N TYR A 124 6.03 2.91 6.85
CA TYR A 124 4.91 2.10 7.32
C TYR A 124 4.95 1.81 8.83
N PRO A 125 6.04 1.30 9.42
CA PRO A 125 6.11 1.08 10.86
C PRO A 125 5.96 2.37 11.67
N PHE A 126 6.50 3.50 11.19
CA PHE A 126 6.29 4.78 11.85
C PHE A 126 4.83 5.25 11.77
N SER A 127 4.16 5.07 10.63
CA SER A 127 2.73 5.33 10.51
C SER A 127 1.93 4.52 11.54
N HIS A 128 2.23 3.22 11.65
CA HIS A 128 1.57 2.34 12.62
C HIS A 128 1.87 2.73 14.08
N TYR A 129 3.09 3.12 14.38
CA TYR A 129 3.48 3.64 15.69
C TYR A 129 2.65 4.88 16.09
N TYR A 130 2.52 5.87 15.20
CA TYR A 130 1.71 7.05 15.48
C TYR A 130 0.21 6.74 15.58
N TYR A 131 -0.30 5.81 14.77
CA TYR A 131 -1.68 5.34 14.88
C TYR A 131 -1.97 4.77 16.27
N ASN A 132 -1.10 3.90 16.77
CA ASN A 132 -1.24 3.28 18.10
C ASN A 132 -1.11 4.29 19.26
N ARG A 133 -0.49 5.45 19.00
CA ARG A 133 -0.40 6.57 19.94
C ARG A 133 -1.56 7.56 19.85
N GLY A 134 -2.57 7.28 19.05
CA GLY A 134 -3.71 8.18 18.81
C GLY A 134 -3.37 9.44 18.00
N LYS A 135 -2.14 9.54 17.46
CA LYS A 135 -1.70 10.64 16.60
C LYS A 135 -2.08 10.38 15.14
N TYR A 136 -3.39 10.33 14.87
CA TYR A 136 -3.93 9.85 13.58
C TYR A 136 -3.48 10.66 12.38
N TRP A 137 -3.37 11.99 12.47
CA TRP A 137 -2.87 12.79 11.36
C TRP A 137 -1.41 12.50 11.00
N ASN A 138 -0.54 12.29 12.01
CA ASN A 138 0.85 11.91 11.75
C ASN A 138 0.91 10.54 11.06
N SER A 139 0.07 9.59 11.49
CA SER A 139 -0.08 8.30 10.82
C SER A 139 -0.53 8.46 9.37
N VAL A 140 -1.55 9.29 9.11
CA VAL A 140 -2.07 9.57 7.77
C VAL A 140 -1.01 10.16 6.86
N TYR A 141 -0.25 11.17 7.33
CA TYR A 141 0.80 11.79 6.51
C TYR A 141 1.92 10.82 6.15
N LEU A 142 2.37 10.00 7.10
CA LEU A 142 3.40 9.00 6.83
C LEU A 142 2.91 7.91 5.87
N HIS A 143 1.67 7.43 6.05
CA HIS A 143 1.08 6.46 5.15
C HIS A 143 0.86 7.02 3.74
N SER A 144 0.44 8.27 3.64
CA SER A 144 0.32 8.97 2.36
C SER A 144 1.67 9.19 1.69
N GLY A 145 2.70 9.51 2.48
CA GLY A 145 4.08 9.59 2.01
C GLY A 145 4.56 8.27 1.40
N LEU A 146 4.20 7.14 2.03
CA LEU A 146 4.48 5.82 1.49
C LEU A 146 3.83 5.65 0.10
N HIS A 147 2.54 5.98 -0.08
CA HIS A 147 1.88 5.88 -1.38
C HIS A 147 2.57 6.72 -2.45
N VAL A 148 2.93 7.96 -2.13
CA VAL A 148 3.59 8.86 -3.08
C VAL A 148 4.98 8.34 -3.45
N LEU A 149 5.79 7.96 -2.47
CA LEU A 149 7.15 7.47 -2.70
C LEU A 149 7.16 6.13 -3.43
N ALA A 150 6.25 5.21 -3.10
CA ALA A 150 6.11 3.96 -3.83
C ALA A 150 5.75 4.20 -5.30
N ASN A 151 4.85 5.17 -5.57
CA ASN A 151 4.53 5.54 -6.95
C ASN A 151 5.73 6.17 -7.68
N ILE A 152 6.51 7.03 -7.02
CA ILE A 152 7.76 7.59 -7.58
C ILE A 152 8.75 6.47 -7.88
N ALA A 153 8.95 5.52 -6.97
CA ALA A 153 9.82 4.37 -7.18
C ALA A 153 9.38 3.57 -8.43
N ASN A 154 8.09 3.29 -8.55
CA ASN A 154 7.53 2.59 -9.70
C ASN A 154 7.75 3.37 -11.01
N ILE A 155 7.53 4.69 -11.02
CA ILE A 155 7.80 5.52 -12.20
C ILE A 155 9.28 5.47 -12.57
N VAL A 156 10.19 5.53 -11.60
CA VAL A 156 11.63 5.37 -11.85
C VAL A 156 11.93 4.01 -12.47
N LEU A 157 11.36 2.93 -11.93
CA LEU A 157 11.52 1.59 -12.50
C LEU A 157 11.04 1.52 -13.95
N TYR A 158 9.82 2.04 -14.22
CA TYR A 158 9.20 1.97 -15.55
C TYR A 158 9.83 2.90 -16.59
N SER A 159 10.58 3.91 -16.14
CA SER A 159 11.31 4.82 -17.04
C SER A 159 12.46 4.15 -17.77
N GLY A 160 13.02 3.10 -17.19
CA GLY A 160 14.12 2.33 -17.76
C GLY A 160 13.68 1.05 -18.47
N TYR A 161 14.68 0.31 -18.97
CA TYR A 161 14.48 -1.05 -19.43
C TYR A 161 14.29 -2.00 -18.24
N ILE A 162 13.28 -2.84 -18.31
CA ILE A 162 13.02 -3.91 -17.33
C ILE A 162 13.16 -5.25 -18.04
N PRO A 163 14.15 -6.08 -17.69
CA PRO A 163 14.35 -7.37 -18.33
C PRO A 163 13.15 -8.30 -18.10
N PRO A 164 12.93 -9.30 -18.97
CA PRO A 164 11.91 -10.33 -18.75
C PRO A 164 12.07 -11.02 -17.39
N ILE A 165 10.96 -11.45 -16.78
CA ILE A 165 10.98 -11.99 -15.40
C ILE A 165 11.79 -13.29 -15.29
N TRP A 166 11.87 -14.09 -16.36
CA TRP A 166 12.64 -15.33 -16.38
C TRP A 166 14.16 -15.12 -16.36
N GLU A 167 14.63 -13.91 -16.66
CA GLU A 167 16.04 -13.54 -16.48
C GLU A 167 16.43 -13.28 -15.02
N ASN A 168 15.43 -13.22 -14.12
CA ASN A 168 15.69 -13.16 -12.68
C ASN A 168 16.13 -14.54 -12.20
N PRO A 169 17.30 -14.68 -11.52
CA PRO A 169 17.85 -15.98 -11.14
C PRO A 169 16.94 -16.78 -10.20
N VAL A 170 16.16 -16.11 -9.35
CA VAL A 170 15.20 -16.78 -8.46
C VAL A 170 14.05 -17.37 -9.28
N VAL A 171 13.52 -16.61 -10.23
CA VAL A 171 12.41 -17.06 -11.07
C VAL A 171 12.89 -18.09 -12.09
N GLY A 172 14.02 -17.85 -12.74
CA GLY A 172 14.63 -18.81 -13.67
C GLY A 172 14.84 -20.17 -13.02
N PHE A 173 15.40 -20.21 -11.80
CA PHE A 173 15.55 -21.45 -11.04
C PHE A 173 14.22 -22.15 -10.76
N LEU A 174 13.14 -21.40 -10.44
CA LEU A 174 11.82 -21.97 -10.15
C LEU A 174 11.10 -22.51 -11.40
N VAL A 175 11.37 -21.94 -12.58
CA VAL A 175 10.73 -22.36 -13.84
C VAL A 175 11.62 -23.28 -14.70
N GLY A 176 12.81 -23.61 -14.23
CA GLY A 176 13.70 -24.57 -14.89
C GLY A 176 14.40 -24.02 -16.14
N VAL A 177 14.67 -22.72 -16.19
CA VAL A 177 15.36 -22.02 -17.30
C VAL A 177 16.73 -21.56 -16.87
#